data_58d96437bb4897b20e3ce512d181dcb6
#
_entry.id   58d96437bb4897b20e3ce512d181dcb6
#
_cell.length_a   1.000
_cell.length_b   1.000
_cell.length_c   1.000
_cell.angle_alpha   90.00
_cell.angle_beta   90.00
_cell.angle_gamma   90.00
#
_symmetry.space_group_name_H-M   'P 1'
#
loop_
_entity.id
_entity.type
_entity.pdbx_description
1 polymer ?
#
loop_
_entity_poly.entity_id
_entity_poly.type
_entity_poly.pdbx_seq_one_letter_code
_entity_poly.pdbx_strand_id
1 'polypeptide(L)'
;MLFNEQLLSIVSQVTGVTEADILSRSRKREVCVAKQLFAYFLRKRFHLKLVEVSAIMNCHYATVLHSLSVIDNMLWIKDDNVVSCIEHINTCLVNLEGLNFTRKLKVNVPIDCDIDRLKTALIEEYGCSIEFVYE
;
A
#
# COMPACT_ATOMS: atom_id res chain seq x y z
N MET A 1 9.47 5.30 11.13
CA MET A 1 8.34 4.38 11.35
C MET A 1 8.60 3.04 10.70
N LEU A 2 8.28 1.98 11.42
CA LEU A 2 8.48 0.60 10.96
C LEU A 2 7.75 0.28 9.64
N PHE A 3 6.59 0.88 9.41
CA PHE A 3 5.81 0.63 8.19
C PHE A 3 6.51 1.05 6.91
N ASN A 4 7.21 2.17 6.94
CA ASN A 4 7.91 2.67 5.76
C ASN A 4 9.05 1.74 5.35
N GLU A 5 9.80 1.25 6.34
CA GLU A 5 10.90 0.31 6.11
C GLU A 5 10.39 -1.03 5.60
N GLN A 6 9.30 -1.53 6.18
CA GLN A 6 8.69 -2.78 5.75
C GLN A 6 8.14 -2.67 4.33
N LEU A 7 7.45 -1.58 4.01
CA LEU A 7 6.95 -1.34 2.66
C LEU A 7 8.11 -1.22 1.67
N LEU A 8 9.17 -0.50 2.02
CA LEU A 8 10.35 -0.35 1.18
C LEU A 8 10.98 -1.72 0.89
N SER A 9 11.11 -2.57 1.89
CA SER A 9 11.62 -3.93 1.74
C SER A 9 10.74 -4.75 0.81
N ILE A 10 9.43 -4.68 0.95
CA ILE A 10 8.48 -5.41 0.12
C ILE A 10 8.56 -4.94 -1.34
N VAL A 11 8.56 -3.64 -1.58
CA VAL A 11 8.70 -3.07 -2.93
C VAL A 11 10.02 -3.50 -3.56
N SER A 12 11.11 -3.48 -2.78
CA SER A 12 12.42 -3.94 -3.23
C SER A 12 12.38 -5.39 -3.68
N GLN A 13 11.76 -6.27 -2.89
CA GLN A 13 11.65 -7.69 -3.21
C GLN A 13 10.80 -7.94 -4.45
N VAL A 14 9.68 -7.26 -4.59
CA VAL A 14 8.75 -7.45 -5.71
C VAL A 14 9.32 -6.92 -7.01
N THR A 15 9.97 -5.75 -6.98
CA THR A 15 10.50 -5.12 -8.18
C THR A 15 11.91 -5.56 -8.53
N GLY A 16 12.64 -6.16 -7.60
CA GLY A 16 14.04 -6.52 -7.77
C GLY A 16 15.01 -5.33 -7.70
N VAL A 17 14.53 -4.16 -7.31
CA VAL A 17 15.34 -2.95 -7.16
C VAL A 17 15.76 -2.81 -5.70
N THR A 18 17.03 -2.47 -5.44
CA THR A 18 17.51 -2.34 -4.06
C THR A 18 16.86 -1.16 -3.35
N GLU A 19 16.72 -1.24 -2.04
CA GLU A 19 16.16 -0.17 -1.22
C GLU A 19 16.94 1.14 -1.39
N ALA A 20 18.27 1.06 -1.46
CA ALA A 20 19.12 2.21 -1.69
C ALA A 20 18.81 2.89 -3.02
N ASP A 21 18.59 2.11 -4.08
CA ASP A 21 18.25 2.65 -5.40
C ASP A 21 16.87 3.29 -5.40
N ILE A 22 15.89 2.71 -4.70
CA ILE A 22 14.54 3.28 -4.59
C ILE A 22 14.60 4.68 -3.93
N LEU A 23 15.46 4.85 -2.94
CA LEU A 23 15.62 6.13 -2.25
C LEU A 23 16.65 7.05 -2.92
N SER A 24 17.32 6.59 -3.98
CA SER A 24 18.31 7.36 -4.72
C SER A 24 17.63 8.30 -5.74
N ARG A 25 18.48 9.09 -6.42
CA ARG A 25 18.03 9.96 -7.52
C ARG A 25 18.15 9.29 -8.89
N SER A 26 18.28 7.97 -8.94
CA SER A 26 18.40 7.23 -10.19
C SER A 26 17.17 7.44 -11.07
N ARG A 27 17.40 7.61 -12.37
CA ARG A 27 16.35 7.75 -13.38
C ARG A 27 16.21 6.50 -14.26
N LYS A 28 16.86 5.41 -13.88
CA LYS A 28 16.69 4.14 -14.59
C LYS A 28 15.22 3.75 -14.53
N ARG A 29 14.73 3.17 -15.61
CA ARG A 29 13.30 2.85 -15.75
C ARG A 29 12.80 1.94 -14.65
N GLU A 30 13.52 0.87 -14.33
CA GLU A 30 13.14 -0.07 -13.28
C GLU A 30 13.08 0.62 -11.91
N VAL A 31 14.04 1.49 -11.64
CA VAL A 31 14.11 2.24 -10.39
C VAL A 31 12.95 3.24 -10.31
N CYS A 32 12.63 3.92 -11.42
CA CYS A 32 11.51 4.85 -11.45
C CYS A 32 10.18 4.17 -11.17
N VAL A 33 9.95 3.00 -11.73
CA VAL A 33 8.73 2.21 -11.48
C VAL A 33 8.65 1.83 -10.00
N ALA A 34 9.75 1.37 -9.41
CA ALA A 34 9.79 1.03 -7.99
C ALA A 34 9.49 2.24 -7.09
N LYS A 35 10.05 3.40 -7.41
CA LYS A 35 9.77 4.66 -6.71
C LYS A 35 8.30 5.04 -6.80
N GLN A 36 7.72 4.93 -7.97
CA GLN A 36 6.32 5.25 -8.22
C GLN A 36 5.39 4.33 -7.43
N LEU A 37 5.67 3.04 -7.40
CA LEU A 37 4.93 2.06 -6.60
C LEU A 37 5.05 2.36 -5.11
N PHE A 38 6.24 2.67 -4.64
CA PHE A 38 6.47 3.02 -3.24
C PHE A 38 5.63 4.25 -2.84
N ALA A 39 5.69 5.31 -3.63
CA ALA A 39 4.89 6.51 -3.40
C ALA A 39 3.38 6.22 -3.42
N TYR A 40 2.94 5.41 -4.37
CA TYR A 40 1.54 5.02 -4.50
C TYR A 40 1.04 4.33 -3.23
N PHE A 41 1.77 3.34 -2.71
CA PHE A 41 1.37 2.62 -1.50
C PHE A 41 1.43 3.51 -0.26
N LEU A 42 2.43 4.36 -0.13
CA LEU A 42 2.49 5.32 0.98
C LEU A 42 1.26 6.23 1.01
N ARG A 43 0.82 6.69 -0.14
CA ARG A 43 -0.32 7.59 -0.24
C ARG A 43 -1.66 6.87 -0.16
N LYS A 44 -1.83 5.79 -0.93
CA LYS A 44 -3.13 5.12 -1.09
C LYS A 44 -3.41 4.09 0.01
N ARG A 45 -2.39 3.35 0.43
CA ARG A 45 -2.56 2.29 1.45
C ARG A 45 -2.42 2.82 2.86
N PHE A 46 -1.43 3.66 3.11
CA PHE A 46 -1.14 4.19 4.44
C PHE A 46 -1.67 5.61 4.66
N HIS A 47 -2.28 6.22 3.65
CA HIS A 47 -2.94 7.52 3.74
C HIS A 47 -2.03 8.65 4.24
N LEU A 48 -0.74 8.59 3.93
CA LEU A 48 0.20 9.63 4.29
C LEU A 48 -0.07 10.90 3.47
N LYS A 49 0.20 12.05 4.07
CA LYS A 49 0.11 13.34 3.38
C LYS A 49 1.22 13.43 2.34
N LEU A 50 0.99 14.20 1.28
CA LEU A 50 1.98 14.40 0.21
C LEU A 50 3.32 14.90 0.76
N VAL A 51 3.28 15.80 1.76
CA VAL A 51 4.49 16.31 2.42
C VAL A 51 5.26 15.19 3.11
N GLU A 52 4.54 14.29 3.78
CA GLU A 52 5.15 13.14 4.47
C GLU A 52 5.80 12.18 3.48
N VAL A 53 5.09 11.87 2.37
CA VAL A 53 5.63 11.00 1.31
C VAL A 53 6.88 11.63 0.68
N SER A 54 6.83 12.92 0.39
CA SER A 54 7.98 13.62 -0.19
C SER A 54 9.18 13.64 0.74
N ALA A 55 8.97 13.78 2.05
CA ALA A 55 10.04 13.71 3.04
C ALA A 55 10.68 12.32 3.10
N ILE A 56 9.87 11.27 3.09
CA ILE A 56 10.35 9.88 3.11
C ILE A 56 11.18 9.57 1.85
N MET A 57 10.70 10.01 0.69
CA MET A 57 11.36 9.75 -0.59
C MET A 57 12.46 10.76 -0.92
N ASN A 58 12.63 11.78 -0.08
CA ASN A 58 13.61 12.86 -0.29
C ASN A 58 13.47 13.50 -1.69
N CYS A 59 12.26 13.87 -2.04
CA CYS A 59 11.95 14.51 -3.32
C CYS A 59 10.90 15.60 -3.13
N HIS A 60 10.66 16.39 -4.17
CA HIS A 60 9.64 17.43 -4.14
C HIS A 60 8.24 16.82 -4.25
N TYR A 61 7.24 17.45 -3.61
CA TYR A 61 5.86 16.92 -3.64
C TYR A 61 5.29 16.80 -5.04
N ALA A 62 5.72 17.66 -5.97
CA ALA A 62 5.30 17.58 -7.37
C ALA A 62 5.75 16.26 -8.03
N THR A 63 6.92 15.75 -7.63
CA THR A 63 7.41 14.44 -8.07
C THR A 63 6.51 13.31 -7.55
N VAL A 64 6.04 13.43 -6.31
CA VAL A 64 5.09 12.47 -5.74
C VAL A 64 3.77 12.49 -6.51
N LEU A 65 3.22 13.66 -6.79
CA LEU A 65 1.99 13.80 -7.57
C LEU A 65 2.13 13.19 -8.95
N HIS A 66 3.26 13.43 -9.62
CA HIS A 66 3.54 12.84 -10.93
C HIS A 66 3.58 11.31 -10.84
N SER A 67 4.25 10.77 -9.84
CA SER A 67 4.33 9.32 -9.62
C SER A 67 2.95 8.70 -9.42
N LEU A 68 2.09 9.34 -8.63
CA LEU A 68 0.72 8.87 -8.42
C LEU A 68 -0.08 8.88 -9.73
N SER A 69 0.06 9.94 -10.54
CA SER A 69 -0.62 10.03 -11.83
C SER A 69 -0.16 8.94 -12.79
N VAL A 70 1.14 8.65 -12.83
CA VAL A 70 1.69 7.58 -13.69
C VAL A 70 1.09 6.22 -13.31
N ILE A 71 1.05 5.90 -12.01
CA ILE A 71 0.48 4.62 -11.56
C ILE A 71 -1.02 4.56 -11.84
N ASP A 72 -1.76 5.65 -11.59
CA ASP A 72 -3.19 5.70 -11.88
C ASP A 72 -3.46 5.47 -13.37
N ASN A 73 -2.66 6.07 -14.26
CA ASN A 73 -2.79 5.87 -15.70
C ASN A 73 -2.46 4.43 -16.11
N MET A 74 -1.43 3.82 -15.52
CA MET A 74 -1.07 2.44 -15.79
C MET A 74 -2.16 1.47 -15.31
N LEU A 75 -2.80 1.75 -14.20
CA LEU A 75 -3.95 0.97 -13.74
C LEU A 75 -5.15 1.14 -14.67
N TRP A 76 -5.37 2.33 -15.18
CA TRP A 76 -6.45 2.60 -16.13
C TRP A 76 -6.29 1.77 -17.42
N ILE A 77 -5.08 1.71 -17.98
CA ILE A 77 -4.80 0.93 -19.18
C ILE A 77 -4.57 -0.56 -18.88
N LYS A 78 -4.64 -0.96 -17.61
CA LYS A 78 -4.41 -2.34 -17.14
C LYS A 78 -3.05 -2.89 -17.57
N ASP A 79 -1.99 -2.11 -17.30
CA ASP A 79 -0.63 -2.57 -17.53
C ASP A 79 -0.34 -3.80 -16.67
N ASP A 80 -0.09 -4.94 -17.31
CA ASP A 80 0.06 -6.23 -16.63
C ASP A 80 1.20 -6.23 -15.62
N ASN A 81 2.30 -5.58 -15.94
CA ASN A 81 3.45 -5.52 -15.05
C ASN A 81 3.15 -4.75 -13.76
N VAL A 82 2.54 -3.57 -13.90
CA VAL A 82 2.17 -2.74 -12.74
C VAL A 82 1.07 -3.41 -11.92
N VAL A 83 0.05 -3.95 -12.55
CA VAL A 83 -1.04 -4.67 -11.86
C VAL A 83 -0.48 -5.85 -11.08
N SER A 84 0.38 -6.65 -11.70
CA SER A 84 1.03 -7.80 -11.05
C SER A 84 1.87 -7.38 -9.85
N CYS A 85 2.66 -6.32 -9.98
CA CYS A 85 3.47 -5.79 -8.88
C CYS A 85 2.58 -5.33 -7.72
N ILE A 86 1.51 -4.61 -8.01
CA ILE A 86 0.57 -4.12 -6.97
C ILE A 86 -0.07 -5.30 -6.25
N GLU A 87 -0.51 -6.33 -6.97
CA GLU A 87 -1.10 -7.53 -6.37
C GLU A 87 -0.10 -8.24 -5.46
N HIS A 88 1.14 -8.41 -5.89
CA HIS A 88 2.20 -9.04 -5.09
C HIS A 88 2.50 -8.23 -3.83
N ILE A 89 2.60 -6.90 -3.95
CA ILE A 89 2.84 -6.02 -2.80
C ILE A 89 1.68 -6.11 -1.81
N ASN A 90 0.44 -6.07 -2.28
CA ASN A 90 -0.74 -6.22 -1.44
C ASN A 90 -0.74 -7.55 -0.71
N THR A 91 -0.41 -8.64 -1.38
CA THR A 91 -0.33 -9.97 -0.77
C THR A 91 0.72 -10.01 0.34
N CYS A 92 1.90 -9.43 0.09
CA CYS A 92 2.95 -9.35 1.10
C CYS A 92 2.53 -8.51 2.29
N LEU A 93 1.83 -7.40 2.07
CA LEU A 93 1.33 -6.54 3.15
C LEU A 93 0.28 -7.26 3.99
N VAL A 94 -0.64 -7.96 3.38
CA VAL A 94 -1.67 -8.74 4.08
C VAL A 94 -1.02 -9.83 4.93
N ASN A 95 -0.04 -10.56 4.38
CA ASN A 95 0.68 -11.59 5.13
C ASN A 95 1.45 -11.00 6.31
N LEU A 96 2.08 -9.85 6.11
CA LEU A 96 2.82 -9.16 7.17
C LEU A 96 1.87 -8.70 8.28
N GLU A 97 0.73 -8.11 7.93
CA GLU A 97 -0.29 -7.70 8.90
C GLU A 97 -0.84 -8.89 9.67
N GLY A 98 -1.06 -10.01 9.00
CA GLY A 98 -1.53 -11.24 9.63
C GLY A 98 -0.52 -11.87 10.59
N LEU A 99 0.77 -11.68 10.35
CA LEU A 99 1.83 -12.24 11.20
C LEU A 99 2.23 -11.31 12.35
N ASN A 100 2.29 -10.00 12.10
CA ASN A 100 2.85 -9.02 13.04
C ASN A 100 1.80 -8.16 13.72
N PHE A 101 0.61 -8.04 13.15
CA PHE A 101 -0.44 -7.17 13.67
C PHE A 101 -1.72 -7.95 13.89
N THR A 102 -1.90 -8.43 15.10
CA THR A 102 -3.19 -8.95 15.55
C THR A 102 -4.13 -7.79 15.86
N ARG A 103 -4.33 -6.88 14.91
CA ARG A 103 -5.37 -5.87 15.05
C ARG A 103 -6.71 -6.54 14.84
N LYS A 104 -7.37 -6.84 15.93
CA LYS A 104 -8.77 -7.26 15.92
C LYS A 104 -9.63 -6.02 16.15
N LEU A 105 -10.38 -5.65 15.14
CA LEU A 105 -11.40 -4.63 15.28
C LEU A 105 -12.66 -5.31 15.82
N LYS A 106 -13.06 -4.95 17.03
CA LYS A 106 -14.31 -5.44 17.61
C LYS A 106 -15.44 -4.50 17.22
N VAL A 107 -16.43 -5.03 16.52
CA VAL A 107 -17.60 -4.28 16.09
C VAL A 107 -18.83 -4.88 16.74
N ASN A 108 -19.54 -4.07 17.51
CA ASN A 108 -20.83 -4.45 18.08
C ASN A 108 -21.89 -4.28 17.01
N VAL A 109 -22.59 -5.36 16.67
CA VAL A 109 -23.62 -5.33 15.62
C VAL A 109 -24.95 -5.85 16.16
N PRO A 110 -26.07 -5.31 15.69
CA PRO A 110 -27.40 -5.89 15.98
C PRO A 110 -27.52 -7.29 15.35
N ILE A 111 -28.30 -8.15 15.95
CA ILE A 111 -28.49 -9.53 15.49
C ILE A 111 -29.04 -9.59 14.07
N ASP A 112 -29.83 -8.62 13.67
CA ASP A 112 -30.48 -8.54 12.35
C ASP A 112 -29.64 -7.82 11.29
N CYS A 113 -28.38 -7.49 11.58
CA CYS A 113 -27.49 -6.83 10.64
C CYS A 113 -26.94 -7.80 9.59
N ASP A 114 -26.76 -7.31 8.36
CA ASP A 114 -26.08 -8.09 7.32
C ASP A 114 -24.58 -8.08 7.58
N ILE A 115 -24.12 -9.13 8.27
CA ILE A 115 -22.75 -9.25 8.74
C ILE A 115 -21.78 -9.47 7.59
N ASP A 116 -22.14 -10.24 6.59
CA ASP A 116 -21.25 -10.57 5.48
C ASP A 116 -20.89 -9.31 4.69
N ARG A 117 -21.89 -8.48 4.41
CA ARG A 117 -21.69 -7.22 3.70
C ARG A 117 -20.83 -6.25 4.51
N LEU A 118 -21.11 -6.12 5.81
CA LEU A 118 -20.36 -5.26 6.71
C LEU A 118 -18.91 -5.75 6.86
N LYS A 119 -18.71 -7.05 7.01
CA LYS A 119 -17.40 -7.67 7.12
C LYS A 119 -16.56 -7.40 5.87
N THR A 120 -17.11 -7.59 4.68
CA THR A 120 -16.43 -7.34 3.42
C THR A 120 -16.01 -5.87 3.31
N ALA A 121 -16.93 -4.95 3.59
CA ALA A 121 -16.66 -3.51 3.52
C ALA A 121 -15.55 -3.10 4.50
N LEU A 122 -15.57 -3.60 5.72
CA LEU A 122 -14.57 -3.26 6.74
C LEU A 122 -13.20 -3.88 6.43
N ILE A 123 -13.16 -5.10 5.92
CA ILE A 123 -11.89 -5.74 5.53
C ILE A 123 -11.26 -4.99 4.35
N GLU A 124 -12.05 -4.59 3.35
CA GLU A 124 -11.56 -3.82 2.22
C GLU A 124 -11.04 -2.44 2.65
N GLU A 125 -11.75 -1.77 3.56
CA GLU A 125 -11.39 -0.43 4.01
C GLU A 125 -10.19 -0.43 4.95
N TYR A 126 -10.15 -1.33 5.93
CA TYR A 126 -9.15 -1.33 7.00
C TYR A 126 -8.08 -2.41 6.85
N GLY A 127 -8.31 -3.43 6.03
CA GLY A 127 -7.35 -4.50 5.80
C GLY A 127 -6.97 -5.29 7.05
N CYS A 128 -7.82 -5.34 8.05
CA CYS A 128 -7.54 -6.02 9.31
C CYS A 128 -8.59 -7.10 9.62
N SER A 129 -8.23 -8.02 10.52
CA SER A 129 -9.19 -9.01 11.01
C SER A 129 -10.25 -8.32 11.86
N ILE A 130 -11.50 -8.70 11.64
CA ILE A 130 -12.63 -8.10 12.33
C ILE A 130 -13.34 -9.17 13.13
N GLU A 131 -13.57 -8.87 14.41
CA GLU A 131 -14.35 -9.73 15.30
C GLU A 131 -15.69 -9.04 15.56
N PHE A 132 -16.80 -9.72 15.22
CA PHE A 132 -18.13 -9.21 15.48
C PHE A 132 -18.62 -9.69 16.85
N VAL A 133 -19.13 -8.75 17.63
CA VAL A 133 -19.74 -9.03 18.94
C VAL A 133 -21.23 -8.80 18.79
N TYR A 134 -22.01 -9.85 19.02
CA TYR A 134 -23.46 -9.80 18.94
C TYR A 134 -24.05 -9.34 20.27
N GLU A 135 -24.94 -8.38 20.19
CA GLU A 135 -25.71 -7.92 21.34
C GLU A 135 -27.05 -8.64 21.46
#